data_195e623ba375bce15089b73feabdbba0
#
_entry.id   195e623ba375bce15089b73feabdbba0
#
_cell.length_a   1.000
_cell.length_b   1.000
_cell.length_c   1.000
_cell.angle_alpha   90.00
_cell.angle_beta   90.00
_cell.angle_gamma   90.00
#
_symmetry.space_group_name_H-M   'P 1'
#
loop_
_entity.id
_entity.type
_entity.pdbx_description
1 polymer ?
#
loop_
_entity_poly.entity_id
_entity_poly.type
_entity_poly.pdbx_seq_one_letter_code
_entity_poly.pdbx_strand_id
1 'polypeptide(L)'
;IPDRVKLDEKEATFFIQDIYEGEGLKGIPRGTVKALRLHAYEYAYLKTTSDHNWHGIQSGWDIKRILGTVPVEEDGSVMFKAPANTPISIQPLDKDGVAVQWMRSWVTGQPGEIVSCVGCHESQNQVVIPKRVIASQKKPASLTLPEGGVRSFTFDLEVQPILDRACIACHNGEGKAFDLRGGKKDGQGYGTSYLNIHPYVH
;
A
#
# COMPACT_ATOMS: atom_id res chain seq x y z
N ILE A 1 -29.48 -7.98 2.93
CA ILE A 1 -28.39 -7.36 2.16
C ILE A 1 -28.84 -5.95 1.83
N PRO A 2 -28.08 -4.91 2.15
CA PRO A 2 -28.44 -3.54 1.82
C PRO A 2 -28.63 -3.38 0.30
N ASP A 3 -29.59 -2.56 -0.13
CA ASP A 3 -29.85 -2.25 -1.55
C ASP A 3 -28.65 -1.67 -2.31
N ARG A 4 -27.60 -1.28 -1.56
CA ARG A 4 -26.35 -0.75 -2.13
C ARG A 4 -25.38 -1.82 -2.62
N VAL A 5 -25.59 -3.08 -2.23
CA VAL A 5 -24.73 -4.21 -2.62
C VAL A 5 -25.32 -4.88 -3.86
N LYS A 6 -24.52 -4.97 -4.91
CA LYS A 6 -24.89 -5.60 -6.18
C LYS A 6 -23.99 -6.82 -6.39
N LEU A 7 -24.48 -7.99 -6.01
CA LEU A 7 -23.69 -9.23 -5.93
C LEU A 7 -23.07 -9.69 -7.26
N ASP A 8 -23.56 -9.20 -8.38
CA ASP A 8 -23.06 -9.46 -9.73
C ASP A 8 -21.88 -8.55 -10.12
N GLU A 9 -21.64 -7.46 -9.38
CA GLU A 9 -20.50 -6.59 -9.62
C GLU A 9 -19.23 -7.15 -8.96
N LYS A 10 -18.09 -6.89 -9.59
CA LYS A 10 -16.78 -7.37 -9.12
C LYS A 10 -15.95 -6.28 -8.42
N GLU A 11 -16.42 -5.05 -8.48
CA GLU A 11 -15.70 -3.89 -7.98
C GLU A 11 -16.55 -3.11 -6.98
N ALA A 12 -15.87 -2.43 -6.06
CA ALA A 12 -16.41 -1.35 -5.25
C ALA A 12 -15.84 -0.02 -5.70
N THR A 13 -16.58 1.05 -5.44
CA THR A 13 -16.09 2.41 -5.66
C THR A 13 -15.63 3.00 -4.32
N PHE A 14 -14.44 3.57 -4.29
CA PHE A 14 -13.89 4.26 -3.13
C PHE A 14 -13.84 5.76 -3.43
N PHE A 15 -14.38 6.55 -2.52
CA PHE A 15 -14.38 8.00 -2.60
C PHE A 15 -13.74 8.59 -1.36
N ILE A 16 -12.72 9.44 -1.55
CA ILE A 16 -12.07 10.20 -0.49
C ILE A 16 -12.30 11.68 -0.79
N GLN A 17 -12.93 12.39 0.13
CA GLN A 17 -13.28 13.79 -0.07
C GLN A 17 -12.03 14.68 -0.13
N ASP A 18 -11.07 14.44 0.77
CA ASP A 18 -9.80 15.19 0.82
C ASP A 18 -8.75 14.39 1.60
N ILE A 19 -7.75 13.85 0.93
CA ILE A 19 -6.70 13.03 1.57
C ILE A 19 -5.92 13.76 2.67
N TYR A 20 -5.93 15.10 2.67
CA TYR A 20 -5.21 15.90 3.66
C TYR A 20 -6.03 16.20 4.93
N GLU A 21 -7.30 15.79 4.97
CA GLU A 21 -8.09 15.86 6.21
C GLU A 21 -7.70 14.73 7.16
N GLY A 22 -7.62 15.05 8.45
CA GLY A 22 -7.25 14.12 9.51
C GLY A 22 -5.76 14.10 9.84
N GLU A 23 -5.36 13.16 10.68
CA GLU A 23 -4.00 13.09 11.24
C GLU A 23 -3.01 12.34 10.34
N GLY A 24 -3.49 11.54 9.38
CA GLY A 24 -2.65 10.63 8.58
C GLY A 24 -1.62 11.32 7.70
N LEU A 25 -1.94 12.51 7.18
CA LEU A 25 -1.02 13.34 6.39
C LEU A 25 -0.69 14.67 7.08
N LYS A 26 -0.81 14.73 8.40
CA LYS A 26 -0.48 15.93 9.18
C LYS A 26 0.97 16.36 8.95
N GLY A 27 1.14 17.64 8.65
CA GLY A 27 2.46 18.22 8.36
C GLY A 27 2.94 18.04 6.92
N ILE A 28 2.23 17.29 6.09
CA ILE A 28 2.51 17.15 4.67
C ILE A 28 1.82 18.30 3.92
N PRO A 29 2.58 19.13 3.17
CA PRO A 29 1.99 20.23 2.41
C PRO A 29 0.99 19.73 1.37
N ARG A 30 -0.13 20.46 1.21
CA ARG A 30 -1.10 20.16 0.16
C ARG A 30 -0.45 20.19 -1.23
N GLY A 31 -0.85 19.27 -2.09
CA GLY A 31 -0.25 19.12 -3.41
C GLY A 31 1.04 18.29 -3.46
N THR A 32 1.57 17.83 -2.33
CA THR A 32 2.70 16.88 -2.29
C THR A 32 2.30 15.53 -2.87
N VAL A 33 1.16 15.00 -2.46
CA VAL A 33 0.66 13.71 -2.96
C VAL A 33 0.07 13.89 -4.35
N LYS A 34 0.52 13.08 -5.29
CA LYS A 34 0.09 13.09 -6.69
C LYS A 34 -0.69 11.84 -7.09
N ALA A 35 -0.44 10.73 -6.39
CA ALA A 35 -1.12 9.49 -6.65
C ALA A 35 -1.32 8.67 -5.36
N LEU A 36 -2.24 7.73 -5.41
CA LEU A 36 -2.40 6.69 -4.40
C LEU A 36 -2.03 5.35 -5.02
N ARG A 37 -1.13 4.61 -4.38
CA ARG A 37 -0.86 3.21 -4.70
C ARG A 37 -1.73 2.34 -3.83
N LEU A 38 -2.40 1.38 -4.46
CA LEU A 38 -3.28 0.43 -3.78
C LEU A 38 -2.59 -0.92 -3.64
N HIS A 39 -2.66 -1.48 -2.45
CA HIS A 39 -2.17 -2.81 -2.13
C HIS A 39 -3.34 -3.68 -1.68
N ALA A 40 -3.45 -4.89 -2.25
CA ALA A 40 -4.32 -5.93 -1.70
C ALA A 40 -3.55 -6.72 -0.66
N TYR A 41 -4.22 -7.07 0.44
CA TYR A 41 -3.72 -8.07 1.38
C TYR A 41 -4.00 -9.47 0.85
N GLU A 42 -3.01 -10.33 0.91
CA GLU A 42 -3.08 -11.71 0.47
C GLU A 42 -2.97 -12.68 1.65
N TYR A 43 -3.68 -13.77 1.56
CA TYR A 43 -3.51 -14.86 2.51
C TYR A 43 -2.27 -15.66 2.17
N ALA A 44 -1.51 -16.01 3.19
CA ALA A 44 -0.38 -16.89 3.05
C ALA A 44 -0.75 -18.30 3.47
N TYR A 45 -0.64 -19.22 2.54
CA TYR A 45 -1.07 -20.62 2.74
C TYR A 45 0.04 -21.55 3.18
N LEU A 46 1.29 -21.11 3.23
CA LEU A 46 2.43 -21.97 3.50
C LEU A 46 2.73 -22.05 5.00
N LYS A 47 2.55 -23.26 5.55
CA LYS A 47 2.91 -23.63 6.94
C LYS A 47 2.19 -22.79 8.00
N THR A 48 0.88 -22.82 7.98
CA THR A 48 0.08 -22.38 9.12
C THR A 48 0.33 -23.32 10.30
N THR A 49 1.40 -23.12 11.00
CA THR A 49 1.58 -23.72 12.32
C THR A 49 1.14 -22.68 13.32
N SER A 50 0.00 -22.91 13.97
CA SER A 50 -0.59 -21.99 14.93
C SER A 50 -0.95 -20.60 14.33
N ASP A 51 -1.36 -19.68 15.12
CA ASP A 51 -2.05 -18.43 14.75
C ASP A 51 -1.24 -17.41 13.94
N HIS A 52 -0.04 -17.73 13.46
CA HIS A 52 0.86 -16.76 12.84
C HIS A 52 1.50 -17.30 11.55
N ASN A 53 1.09 -16.77 10.43
CA ASN A 53 1.80 -16.90 9.16
C ASN A 53 2.97 -15.90 9.13
N TRP A 54 4.16 -16.34 9.41
CA TRP A 54 5.36 -15.51 9.38
C TRP A 54 5.80 -15.22 7.95
N HIS A 55 5.65 -13.98 7.50
CA HIS A 55 6.07 -13.50 6.17
C HIS A 55 6.98 -12.28 6.23
N GLY A 56 7.78 -12.22 7.23
CA GLY A 56 8.71 -11.18 7.55
C GLY A 56 9.03 -11.25 9.03
N ILE A 57 10.06 -10.57 9.47
CA ILE A 57 10.57 -10.69 10.85
C ILE A 57 9.53 -10.23 11.89
N GLN A 58 8.69 -9.27 11.53
CA GLN A 58 7.74 -8.65 12.47
C GLN A 58 6.27 -8.82 12.07
N SER A 59 5.98 -9.47 10.95
CA SER A 59 4.62 -9.53 10.45
C SER A 59 4.18 -10.94 10.14
N GLY A 60 3.11 -11.35 10.79
CA GLY A 60 2.49 -12.65 10.59
C GLY A 60 1.54 -12.73 9.40
N TRP A 61 1.13 -11.60 8.78
CA TRP A 61 0.04 -11.64 7.78
C TRP A 61 -0.02 -10.43 6.83
N ASP A 62 1.09 -9.75 6.64
CA ASP A 62 1.18 -8.55 5.82
C ASP A 62 1.71 -8.81 4.40
N ILE A 63 1.35 -9.92 3.78
CA ILE A 63 1.63 -10.09 2.36
C ILE A 63 0.75 -9.13 1.58
N LYS A 64 1.38 -8.29 0.77
CA LYS A 64 0.71 -7.29 -0.04
C LYS A 64 1.07 -7.45 -1.50
N ARG A 65 0.07 -7.29 -2.34
CA ARG A 65 0.21 -7.24 -3.79
C ARG A 65 -0.18 -5.85 -4.28
N ILE A 66 0.65 -5.23 -5.10
CA ILE A 66 0.32 -3.95 -5.71
C ILE A 66 -0.77 -4.16 -6.76
N LEU A 67 -1.91 -3.51 -6.58
CA LEU A 67 -3.01 -3.52 -7.54
C LEU A 67 -2.80 -2.48 -8.65
N GLY A 68 -2.22 -1.34 -8.31
CA GLY A 68 -2.01 -0.24 -9.24
C GLY A 68 -2.00 1.10 -8.52
N THR A 69 -2.05 2.17 -9.31
CA THR A 69 -2.11 3.55 -8.83
C THR A 69 -3.30 4.29 -9.40
N VAL A 70 -3.76 5.31 -8.67
CA VAL A 70 -4.78 6.27 -9.13
C VAL A 70 -4.31 7.70 -8.87
N PRO A 71 -4.66 8.66 -9.72
CA PRO A 71 -4.28 10.05 -9.51
C PRO A 71 -5.07 10.67 -8.35
N VAL A 72 -4.45 11.65 -7.70
CA VAL A 72 -5.10 12.53 -6.73
C VAL A 72 -5.41 13.85 -7.43
N GLU A 73 -6.62 14.36 -7.27
CA GLU A 73 -7.04 15.64 -7.81
C GLU A 73 -6.37 16.82 -7.08
N GLU A 74 -6.34 17.98 -7.70
CA GLU A 74 -5.67 19.18 -7.14
C GLU A 74 -6.24 19.62 -5.80
N ASP A 75 -7.55 19.36 -5.57
CA ASP A 75 -8.21 19.64 -4.30
C ASP A 75 -8.00 18.58 -3.23
N GLY A 76 -7.23 17.53 -3.54
CA GLY A 76 -6.96 16.39 -2.65
C GLY A 76 -8.03 15.30 -2.69
N SER A 77 -9.06 15.45 -3.51
CA SER A 77 -10.10 14.43 -3.64
C SER A 77 -9.67 13.29 -4.56
N VAL A 78 -10.24 12.11 -4.33
CA VAL A 78 -9.97 10.91 -5.13
C VAL A 78 -11.23 10.08 -5.24
N MET A 79 -11.51 9.54 -6.42
CA MET A 79 -12.56 8.55 -6.61
C MET A 79 -12.07 7.46 -7.56
N PHE A 80 -12.11 6.21 -7.12
CA PHE A 80 -11.56 5.10 -7.89
C PHE A 80 -12.34 3.81 -7.69
N LYS A 81 -12.13 2.87 -8.59
CA LYS A 81 -12.64 1.50 -8.47
C LYS A 81 -11.52 0.54 -8.03
N ALA A 82 -11.88 -0.41 -7.17
CA ALA A 82 -11.00 -1.50 -6.77
C ALA A 82 -11.79 -2.80 -6.60
N PRO A 83 -11.12 -3.97 -6.61
CA PRO A 83 -11.80 -5.25 -6.44
C PRO A 83 -12.62 -5.29 -5.15
N ALA A 84 -13.88 -5.71 -5.27
CA ALA A 84 -14.76 -5.91 -4.14
C ALA A 84 -14.30 -7.10 -3.27
N ASN A 85 -14.74 -7.11 -2.01
CA ASN A 85 -14.41 -8.17 -1.04
C ASN A 85 -12.88 -8.39 -0.85
N THR A 86 -12.08 -7.39 -1.20
CA THR A 86 -10.63 -7.44 -1.12
C THR A 86 -10.17 -6.41 -0.09
N PRO A 87 -9.46 -6.81 0.98
CA PRO A 87 -8.87 -5.85 1.90
C PRO A 87 -7.77 -5.08 1.19
N ILE A 88 -7.90 -3.77 1.13
CA ILE A 88 -6.91 -2.89 0.48
C ILE A 88 -6.31 -1.90 1.47
N SER A 89 -5.03 -1.60 1.31
CA SER A 89 -4.37 -0.47 1.96
C SER A 89 -3.93 0.55 0.93
N ILE A 90 -3.87 1.80 1.36
CA ILE A 90 -3.62 2.96 0.51
C ILE A 90 -2.28 3.57 0.89
N GLN A 91 -1.44 3.83 -0.11
CA GLN A 91 -0.13 4.45 0.06
C GLN A 91 -0.06 5.72 -0.78
N PRO A 92 -0.07 6.92 -0.15
CA PRO A 92 0.13 8.18 -0.84
C PRO A 92 1.54 8.29 -1.42
N LEU A 93 1.63 8.72 -2.68
CA LEU A 93 2.88 8.90 -3.41
C LEU A 93 3.05 10.36 -3.82
N ASP A 94 4.28 10.83 -3.78
CA ASP A 94 4.66 12.13 -4.34
C ASP A 94 4.79 12.10 -5.88
N LYS A 95 5.30 13.20 -6.45
CA LYS A 95 5.51 13.34 -7.90
C LYS A 95 6.55 12.37 -8.49
N ASP A 96 7.47 11.88 -7.66
CA ASP A 96 8.54 10.96 -8.05
C ASP A 96 8.17 9.49 -7.76
N GLY A 97 6.94 9.24 -7.29
CA GLY A 97 6.43 7.93 -6.92
C GLY A 97 6.96 7.40 -5.58
N VAL A 98 7.58 8.29 -4.78
CA VAL A 98 8.06 7.97 -3.44
C VAL A 98 6.90 7.97 -2.46
N ALA A 99 6.86 6.99 -1.59
CA ALA A 99 5.84 6.87 -0.55
C ALA A 99 5.99 7.99 0.49
N VAL A 100 4.91 8.74 0.70
CA VAL A 100 4.84 9.84 1.68
C VAL A 100 4.39 9.31 3.04
N GLN A 101 3.50 8.34 3.03
CA GLN A 101 2.91 7.73 4.21
C GLN A 101 2.46 6.30 3.89
N TRP A 102 2.09 5.56 4.92
CA TRP A 102 1.64 4.19 4.83
C TRP A 102 0.38 3.94 5.68
N MET A 103 -0.69 3.45 5.05
CA MET A 103 -1.86 2.98 5.79
C MET A 103 -1.56 1.59 6.39
N ARG A 104 -1.51 1.50 7.73
CA ARG A 104 -1.19 0.26 8.46
C ARG A 104 -2.39 -0.66 8.69
N SER A 105 -3.57 -0.24 8.27
CA SER A 105 -4.81 -1.02 8.31
C SER A 105 -5.33 -1.23 6.88
N TRP A 106 -6.55 -1.70 6.77
CA TRP A 106 -7.20 -1.93 5.48
C TRP A 106 -8.64 -1.45 5.50
N VAL A 107 -9.18 -1.28 4.32
CA VAL A 107 -10.60 -1.04 4.06
C VAL A 107 -11.08 -2.06 3.02
N THR A 108 -12.32 -2.48 3.14
CA THR A 108 -12.95 -3.42 2.20
C THR A 108 -14.27 -2.85 1.73
N GLY A 109 -14.51 -2.88 0.42
CA GLY A 109 -15.80 -2.53 -0.17
C GLY A 109 -16.57 -3.78 -0.61
N GLN A 110 -17.88 -3.78 -0.46
CA GLN A 110 -18.77 -4.80 -0.98
C GLN A 110 -18.97 -4.62 -2.50
N PRO A 111 -19.42 -5.66 -3.24
CA PRO A 111 -19.73 -5.54 -4.66
C PRO A 111 -20.71 -4.40 -4.95
N GLY A 112 -20.34 -3.48 -5.84
CA GLY A 112 -21.13 -2.31 -6.23
C GLY A 112 -21.29 -1.22 -5.17
N GLU A 113 -20.68 -1.40 -3.99
CA GLU A 113 -20.74 -0.42 -2.89
C GLU A 113 -19.92 0.82 -3.21
N ILE A 114 -20.37 1.97 -2.69
CA ILE A 114 -19.57 3.20 -2.60
C ILE A 114 -19.11 3.36 -1.17
N VAL A 115 -17.81 3.17 -0.94
CA VAL A 115 -17.14 3.41 0.34
C VAL A 115 -16.63 4.84 0.36
N SER A 116 -17.09 5.62 1.33
CA SER A 116 -16.70 7.03 1.44
C SER A 116 -15.83 7.27 2.65
N CYS A 117 -14.71 7.94 2.45
CA CYS A 117 -13.81 8.45 3.48
C CYS A 117 -13.77 9.97 3.42
N VAL A 118 -13.65 10.61 4.57
CA VAL A 118 -13.45 12.06 4.62
C VAL A 118 -12.03 12.42 4.22
N GLY A 119 -11.07 11.71 4.80
CA GLY A 119 -9.66 11.92 4.59
C GLY A 119 -8.81 10.75 5.07
N CYS A 120 -7.54 11.00 5.33
CA CYS A 120 -6.64 10.02 5.89
C CYS A 120 -6.63 10.11 7.42
N HIS A 121 -7.25 9.14 8.08
CA HIS A 121 -7.30 9.04 9.54
C HIS A 121 -8.06 10.19 10.21
N GLU A 122 -9.28 10.44 9.72
CA GLU A 122 -10.20 11.40 10.33
C GLU A 122 -10.66 10.96 11.72
N SER A 123 -11.00 11.96 12.57
CA SER A 123 -11.53 11.69 13.90
C SER A 123 -12.99 11.24 13.83
N GLN A 124 -13.34 10.19 14.55
CA GLN A 124 -14.73 9.71 14.70
C GLN A 124 -15.67 10.73 15.36
N ASN A 125 -15.11 11.74 16.02
CA ASN A 125 -15.86 12.76 16.74
C ASN A 125 -16.03 14.06 15.94
N GLN A 126 -15.62 14.08 14.67
CA GLN A 126 -15.79 15.23 13.79
C GLN A 126 -16.97 15.03 12.84
N VAL A 127 -17.80 16.06 12.76
CA VAL A 127 -18.84 16.12 11.74
C VAL A 127 -18.20 16.57 10.43
N VAL A 128 -18.33 15.72 9.43
CA VAL A 128 -17.85 16.03 8.08
C VAL A 128 -18.77 17.03 7.43
N ILE A 129 -18.18 18.11 6.94
CA ILE A 129 -18.90 19.05 6.08
C ILE A 129 -18.77 18.54 4.64
N PRO A 130 -19.86 18.10 4.00
CA PRO A 130 -19.83 17.68 2.62
C PRO A 130 -19.38 18.84 1.73
N LYS A 131 -18.36 18.60 0.92
CA LYS A 131 -17.86 19.56 -0.06
C LYS A 131 -18.10 19.02 -1.47
N ARG A 132 -18.43 19.88 -2.40
CA ARG A 132 -18.41 19.53 -3.80
C ARG A 132 -16.95 19.55 -4.27
N VAL A 133 -16.39 18.39 -4.55
CA VAL A 133 -14.98 18.20 -4.91
C VAL A 133 -14.83 17.70 -6.34
N ILE A 134 -13.63 17.86 -6.92
CA ILE A 134 -13.36 17.53 -8.31
C ILE A 134 -13.65 16.05 -8.61
N ALA A 135 -13.19 15.15 -7.75
CA ALA A 135 -13.39 13.71 -7.96
C ALA A 135 -14.89 13.30 -8.02
N SER A 136 -15.76 13.98 -7.24
CA SER A 136 -17.21 13.70 -7.26
C SER A 136 -17.91 14.11 -8.55
N GLN A 137 -17.25 14.87 -9.41
CA GLN A 137 -17.79 15.37 -10.69
C GLN A 137 -17.26 14.57 -11.89
N LYS A 138 -16.40 13.59 -11.64
CA LYS A 138 -15.78 12.73 -12.64
C LYS A 138 -16.24 11.28 -12.48
N LYS A 139 -16.00 10.49 -13.51
CA LYS A 139 -16.11 9.03 -13.36
C LYS A 139 -14.99 8.53 -12.45
N PRO A 140 -15.25 7.48 -11.63
CA PRO A 140 -14.20 6.86 -10.84
C PRO A 140 -13.01 6.45 -11.71
N ALA A 141 -11.80 6.77 -11.26
CA ALA A 141 -10.58 6.38 -11.96
C ALA A 141 -10.41 4.86 -11.94
N SER A 142 -9.94 4.32 -13.04
CA SER A 142 -9.45 2.93 -13.11
C SER A 142 -8.02 2.87 -12.62
N LEU A 143 -7.60 1.72 -12.10
CA LEU A 143 -6.22 1.50 -11.68
C LEU A 143 -5.27 1.50 -12.88
N THR A 144 -4.22 2.30 -12.78
CA THR A 144 -3.05 2.16 -13.65
C THR A 144 -2.20 1.03 -13.09
N LEU A 145 -2.09 -0.05 -13.86
CA LEU A 145 -1.37 -1.25 -13.43
C LEU A 145 0.13 -0.98 -13.33
N PRO A 146 0.85 -1.67 -12.40
CA PRO A 146 2.29 -1.61 -12.37
C PRO A 146 2.90 -2.20 -13.64
N GLU A 147 4.12 -1.79 -13.96
CA GLU A 147 4.88 -2.40 -15.04
C GLU A 147 5.04 -3.91 -14.82
N GLY A 148 4.77 -4.70 -15.85
CA GLY A 148 4.72 -6.15 -15.74
C GLY A 148 3.43 -6.72 -15.16
N GLY A 149 2.41 -5.87 -14.91
CA GLY A 149 1.10 -6.27 -14.39
C GLY A 149 1.09 -6.50 -12.87
N VAL A 150 -0.05 -6.98 -12.38
CA VAL A 150 -0.24 -7.27 -10.96
C VAL A 150 0.45 -8.60 -10.63
N ARG A 151 1.44 -8.57 -9.76
CA ARG A 151 2.23 -9.72 -9.33
C ARG A 151 2.64 -9.61 -7.86
N SER A 152 3.07 -10.72 -7.29
CA SER A 152 3.64 -10.72 -5.94
C SER A 152 4.93 -9.92 -5.89
N PHE A 153 5.13 -9.19 -4.81
CA PHE A 153 6.36 -8.46 -4.51
C PHE A 153 7.19 -9.28 -3.52
N THR A 154 8.44 -9.57 -3.86
CA THR A 154 9.36 -10.26 -2.98
C THR A 154 10.68 -9.53 -2.87
N PHE A 155 11.31 -9.57 -1.70
CA PHE A 155 12.62 -8.95 -1.47
C PHE A 155 13.68 -9.48 -2.44
N ASP A 156 13.73 -10.78 -2.63
CA ASP A 156 14.75 -11.44 -3.46
C ASP A 156 14.64 -11.04 -4.94
N LEU A 157 13.43 -10.81 -5.45
CA LEU A 157 13.21 -10.48 -6.86
C LEU A 157 13.22 -8.98 -7.16
N GLU A 158 12.80 -8.15 -6.19
CA GLU A 158 12.60 -6.71 -6.42
C GLU A 158 13.67 -5.84 -5.77
N VAL A 159 14.10 -6.21 -4.57
CA VAL A 159 15.03 -5.39 -3.78
C VAL A 159 16.46 -5.86 -3.97
N GLN A 160 16.71 -7.17 -3.85
CA GLN A 160 18.06 -7.72 -3.92
C GLN A 160 18.83 -7.33 -5.20
N PRO A 161 18.24 -7.37 -6.42
CA PRO A 161 18.95 -6.95 -7.63
C PRO A 161 19.37 -5.46 -7.61
N ILE A 162 18.63 -4.61 -6.88
CA ILE A 162 19.01 -3.22 -6.72
C ILE A 162 20.21 -3.11 -5.78
N LEU A 163 20.19 -3.83 -4.67
CA LEU A 163 21.29 -3.87 -3.71
C LEU A 163 22.57 -4.42 -4.36
N ASP A 164 22.45 -5.49 -5.16
CA ASP A 164 23.56 -6.11 -5.87
C ASP A 164 24.21 -5.15 -6.89
N ARG A 165 23.41 -4.31 -7.52
CA ARG A 165 23.90 -3.35 -8.52
C ARG A 165 24.48 -2.08 -7.88
N ALA A 166 23.85 -1.58 -6.81
CA ALA A 166 24.13 -0.23 -6.33
C ALA A 166 24.86 -0.16 -4.98
N CYS A 167 24.78 -1.22 -4.15
CA CYS A 167 25.18 -1.15 -2.75
C CYS A 167 26.32 -2.10 -2.37
N ILE A 168 26.42 -3.28 -2.97
CA ILE A 168 27.38 -4.31 -2.54
C ILE A 168 28.84 -3.93 -2.77
N ALA A 169 29.13 -2.96 -3.65
CA ALA A 169 30.50 -2.47 -3.82
C ALA A 169 31.12 -1.95 -2.51
N CYS A 170 30.27 -1.37 -1.63
CA CYS A 170 30.67 -0.89 -0.32
C CYS A 170 30.14 -1.76 0.83
N HIS A 171 28.99 -2.43 0.62
CA HIS A 171 28.30 -3.23 1.62
C HIS A 171 28.49 -4.74 1.36
N ASN A 172 29.74 -5.18 1.38
CA ASN A 172 30.16 -6.56 1.09
C ASN A 172 30.55 -7.36 2.34
N GLY A 173 30.28 -6.82 3.54
CA GLY A 173 30.65 -7.45 4.81
C GLY A 173 32.12 -7.29 5.19
N GLU A 174 32.91 -6.53 4.44
CA GLU A 174 34.27 -6.20 4.76
C GLU A 174 34.35 -4.87 5.54
N GLY A 175 35.20 -4.79 6.53
CA GLY A 175 35.35 -3.60 7.37
C GLY A 175 34.15 -3.36 8.30
N LYS A 176 33.68 -2.09 8.36
CA LYS A 176 32.56 -1.66 9.23
C LYS A 176 31.20 -1.67 8.58
N ALA A 177 31.13 -1.85 7.25
CA ALA A 177 29.88 -1.87 6.52
C ALA A 177 29.19 -3.24 6.69
N PHE A 178 27.89 -3.21 6.94
CA PHE A 178 27.09 -4.44 6.99
C PHE A 178 26.90 -5.05 5.60
N ASP A 179 26.78 -6.35 5.54
CA ASP A 179 26.70 -7.11 4.29
C ASP A 179 25.30 -7.03 3.67
N LEU A 180 25.22 -6.53 2.44
CA LEU A 180 23.97 -6.48 1.65
C LEU A 180 23.94 -7.46 0.49
N ARG A 181 24.92 -8.39 0.41
CA ARG A 181 24.90 -9.44 -0.60
C ARG A 181 23.74 -10.39 -0.34
N GLY A 182 23.04 -10.78 -1.40
CA GLY A 182 22.10 -11.88 -1.38
C GLY A 182 22.80 -13.21 -1.14
N GLY A 183 22.08 -14.24 -0.90
CA GLY A 183 22.59 -15.59 -0.88
C GLY A 183 22.26 -16.38 0.37
N LYS A 184 23.16 -16.47 1.35
CA LYS A 184 22.98 -17.36 2.51
C LYS A 184 21.72 -17.00 3.31
N LYS A 185 20.80 -17.96 3.41
CA LYS A 185 19.57 -17.81 4.20
C LYS A 185 19.77 -18.41 5.59
N ASP A 186 19.14 -17.79 6.60
CA ASP A 186 19.09 -18.34 7.95
C ASP A 186 18.15 -19.56 8.06
N GLY A 187 18.02 -20.12 9.26
CA GLY A 187 17.13 -21.26 9.51
C GLY A 187 15.64 -20.97 9.31
N GLN A 188 15.25 -19.70 9.18
CA GLN A 188 13.89 -19.25 8.92
C GLN A 188 13.68 -18.89 7.42
N GLY A 189 14.74 -18.88 6.63
CA GLY A 189 14.71 -18.60 5.20
C GLY A 189 14.98 -17.13 4.83
N TYR A 190 15.37 -16.29 5.79
CA TYR A 190 15.72 -14.89 5.51
C TYR A 190 17.16 -14.74 5.03
N GLY A 191 17.37 -13.95 3.98
CA GLY A 191 18.68 -13.64 3.43
C GLY A 191 19.49 -12.69 4.32
N THR A 192 20.81 -12.77 4.26
CA THR A 192 21.73 -11.90 5.03
C THR A 192 21.44 -10.41 4.80
N SER A 193 21.26 -9.99 3.56
CA SER A 193 20.93 -8.61 3.21
C SER A 193 19.62 -8.14 3.83
N TYR A 194 18.59 -9.00 3.80
CA TYR A 194 17.30 -8.69 4.42
C TYR A 194 17.42 -8.48 5.94
N LEU A 195 18.13 -9.39 6.63
CA LEU A 195 18.35 -9.29 8.07
C LEU A 195 19.14 -8.03 8.44
N ASN A 196 20.13 -7.69 7.64
CA ASN A 196 21.01 -6.55 7.91
C ASN A 196 20.36 -5.20 7.60
N ILE A 197 19.46 -5.11 6.62
CA ILE A 197 18.77 -3.85 6.31
C ILE A 197 17.53 -3.62 7.19
N HIS A 198 16.92 -4.68 7.68
CA HIS A 198 15.67 -4.63 8.44
C HIS A 198 15.70 -3.64 9.63
N PRO A 199 16.76 -3.52 10.44
CA PRO A 199 16.80 -2.56 11.55
C PRO A 199 16.74 -1.08 11.14
N TYR A 200 16.93 -0.78 9.87
CA TYR A 200 16.97 0.60 9.33
C TYR A 200 15.71 0.96 8.55
N VAL A 201 14.75 0.04 8.43
CA VAL A 201 13.48 0.25 7.71
C VAL A 201 12.35 0.25 8.74
N HIS A 202 11.88 1.44 9.12
CA HIS A 202 10.79 1.63 10.08
C HIS A 202 9.69 2.50 9.51
#